data_225747e5fb7f833e1fe9e613ee3f2bec
#
_entry.id   225747e5fb7f833e1fe9e613ee3f2bec
#
_cell.length_a   1.000
_cell.length_b   1.000
_cell.length_c   1.000
_cell.angle_alpha   90.00
_cell.angle_beta   90.00
_cell.angle_gamma   90.00
#
_symmetry.space_group_name_H-M   'P 1'
#
loop_
_entity.id
_entity.type
_entity.pdbx_description
1 polymer ?
#
loop_
_entity_poly.entity_id
_entity_poly.type
_entity_poly.pdbx_seq_one_letter_code
_entity_poly.pdbx_strand_id
1 'polypeptide(L)'
;GWTWKEAQSEATSVGGNLVTINDESENQFLVDNFGFQNSKILDDFSVSDPSETYAGHWIGFSDQEEEGSWEWVNGESVTYTGWGSGQPDNNYSNSGGQDYAVILYQDQHEGYWDDLTNTDRAYRGISETPFIRREDSAYVVVEGPTWEEAEANANKLGGHLVTINNAEENNWLMSNIDADEGKTGFWTGLNDLNEEGVWEWTSGENVDYTNWMGPPNNHSGDDGGDEDAAFLITNGTYW
;
A
#
# COMPACT_ATOMS: atom_id res chain seq x y z
N GLY A 1 4.66 -7.15 -15.79
CA GLY A 1 5.19 -6.06 -14.99
C GLY A 1 4.26 -4.87 -14.99
N TRP A 2 4.49 -3.95 -14.09
CA TRP A 2 3.75 -2.69 -13.94
C TRP A 2 4.60 -1.53 -14.41
N THR A 3 3.97 -0.47 -14.88
CA THR A 3 4.60 0.84 -15.01
C THR A 3 4.80 1.44 -13.60
N TRP A 4 5.64 2.46 -13.49
CA TRP A 4 5.84 3.14 -12.20
C TRP A 4 4.53 3.71 -11.65
N LYS A 5 3.71 4.35 -12.49
CA LYS A 5 2.41 4.91 -12.07
C LYS A 5 1.41 3.86 -11.62
N GLU A 6 1.39 2.69 -12.26
CA GLU A 6 0.58 1.57 -11.82
C GLU A 6 1.07 1.04 -10.46
N ALA A 7 2.39 0.91 -10.27
CA ALA A 7 2.99 0.47 -9.01
C ALA A 7 2.73 1.46 -7.87
N GLN A 8 2.87 2.77 -8.12
CA GLN A 8 2.57 3.81 -7.14
C GLN A 8 1.08 3.83 -6.79
N SER A 9 0.20 3.70 -7.77
CA SER A 9 -1.25 3.62 -7.53
C SER A 9 -1.63 2.42 -6.67
N GLU A 10 -0.99 1.27 -6.89
CA GLU A 10 -1.21 0.09 -6.07
C GLU A 10 -0.69 0.28 -4.64
N ALA A 11 0.52 0.83 -4.46
CA ALA A 11 1.07 1.16 -3.15
C ALA A 11 0.13 2.10 -2.37
N THR A 12 -0.41 3.13 -3.04
CA THR A 12 -1.35 4.07 -2.42
C THR A 12 -2.66 3.39 -2.03
N SER A 13 -3.16 2.42 -2.81
CA SER A 13 -4.40 1.70 -2.50
C SER A 13 -4.34 0.94 -1.17
N VAL A 14 -3.14 0.56 -0.75
CA VAL A 14 -2.90 -0.11 0.54
C VAL A 14 -2.34 0.83 1.62
N GLY A 15 -2.52 2.13 1.45
CA GLY A 15 -2.17 3.15 2.45
C GLY A 15 -0.68 3.51 2.52
N GLY A 16 0.09 3.17 1.49
CA GLY A 16 1.53 3.45 1.42
C GLY A 16 1.94 4.21 0.18
N ASN A 17 3.23 4.19 -0.08
CA ASN A 17 3.86 4.71 -1.29
C ASN A 17 4.88 3.70 -1.80
N LEU A 18 5.38 3.89 -3.01
CA LEU A 18 6.65 3.26 -3.38
C LEU A 18 7.73 3.71 -2.40
N VAL A 19 8.64 2.80 -2.07
CA VAL A 19 9.62 2.96 -1.01
C VAL A 19 10.50 4.19 -1.18
N THR A 20 10.73 4.90 -0.09
CA THR A 20 11.72 5.98 0.07
C THR A 20 13.00 5.39 0.62
N ILE A 21 14.16 5.85 0.14
CA ILE A 21 15.47 5.35 0.57
C ILE A 21 16.29 6.52 1.08
N ASN A 22 16.50 6.57 2.38
CA ASN A 22 17.08 7.72 3.09
C ASN A 22 18.59 7.60 3.37
N ASP A 23 19.13 6.38 3.31
CA ASP A 23 20.54 6.12 3.51
C ASP A 23 21.01 4.80 2.83
N GLU A 24 22.34 4.58 2.86
CA GLU A 24 22.95 3.39 2.26
C GLU A 24 22.55 2.08 2.98
N SER A 25 22.26 2.13 4.27
CA SER A 25 21.87 0.94 5.06
C SER A 25 20.48 0.46 4.63
N GLU A 26 19.57 1.39 4.37
CA GLU A 26 18.24 1.11 3.84
C GLU A 26 18.31 0.58 2.41
N ASN A 27 19.13 1.22 1.56
CA ASN A 27 19.38 0.71 0.21
C ASN A 27 19.91 -0.73 0.24
N GLN A 28 20.88 -1.03 1.11
CA GLN A 28 21.42 -2.39 1.27
C GLN A 28 20.37 -3.36 1.83
N PHE A 29 19.52 -2.91 2.78
CA PHE A 29 18.41 -3.72 3.28
C PHE A 29 17.46 -4.16 2.17
N LEU A 30 17.14 -3.27 1.23
CA LEU A 30 16.29 -3.62 0.08
C LEU A 30 16.98 -4.63 -0.83
N VAL A 31 18.27 -4.46 -1.09
CA VAL A 31 19.06 -5.43 -1.87
C VAL A 31 19.05 -6.80 -1.20
N ASP A 32 19.32 -6.87 0.09
CA ASP A 32 19.44 -8.14 0.84
C ASP A 32 18.10 -8.88 0.93
N ASN A 33 16.97 -8.16 0.95
CA ASN A 33 15.65 -8.75 1.19
C ASN A 33 14.80 -8.92 -0.07
N PHE A 34 14.98 -8.07 -1.07
CA PHE A 34 14.20 -8.07 -2.32
C PHE A 34 15.04 -8.38 -3.56
N GLY A 35 16.37 -8.43 -3.43
CA GLY A 35 17.27 -8.82 -4.51
C GLY A 35 17.16 -10.28 -4.91
N PHE A 36 17.77 -10.66 -6.03
CA PHE A 36 17.65 -12.00 -6.66
C PHE A 36 17.96 -13.20 -5.77
N GLN A 37 18.81 -13.04 -4.76
CA GLN A 37 19.23 -14.14 -3.89
C GLN A 37 18.10 -14.68 -2.99
N ASN A 38 17.06 -13.87 -2.75
CA ASN A 38 15.92 -14.22 -1.90
C ASN A 38 14.62 -14.50 -2.68
N SER A 39 14.69 -14.69 -3.98
CA SER A 39 13.54 -14.82 -4.88
C SER A 39 12.75 -16.13 -4.73
N LYS A 40 12.46 -16.58 -3.51
CA LYS A 40 11.39 -17.55 -3.26
C LYS A 40 10.00 -17.01 -3.65
N ILE A 41 9.91 -15.70 -3.92
CA ILE A 41 8.68 -15.03 -4.40
C ILE A 41 8.56 -15.09 -5.93
N LEU A 42 9.62 -15.53 -6.64
CA LEU A 42 9.68 -15.51 -8.10
C LEU A 42 9.41 -16.87 -8.76
N ASP A 43 8.87 -17.87 -8.05
CA ASP A 43 8.52 -19.18 -8.64
C ASP A 43 7.44 -19.10 -9.74
N ASP A 44 6.83 -17.91 -9.96
CA ASP A 44 5.82 -17.70 -11.02
C ASP A 44 6.33 -16.84 -12.20
N PHE A 45 7.60 -16.45 -12.22
CA PHE A 45 8.21 -15.72 -13.34
C PHE A 45 9.13 -16.63 -14.16
N SER A 46 8.53 -17.35 -15.10
CA SER A 46 9.30 -17.86 -16.24
C SER A 46 9.68 -16.67 -17.12
N VAL A 47 10.82 -16.04 -16.85
CA VAL A 47 11.47 -15.13 -17.80
C VAL A 47 11.87 -15.98 -18.98
N SER A 48 11.06 -15.94 -20.03
CA SER A 48 11.27 -16.77 -21.25
C SER A 48 12.31 -16.19 -22.21
N ASP A 49 12.85 -15.00 -21.91
CA ASP A 49 13.84 -14.33 -22.74
C ASP A 49 15.10 -13.96 -21.91
N PRO A 50 16.26 -14.60 -22.20
CA PRO A 50 17.53 -14.26 -21.57
C PRO A 50 18.07 -12.88 -21.95
N SER A 51 17.42 -12.14 -22.85
CA SER A 51 17.80 -10.78 -23.24
C SER A 51 17.07 -9.69 -22.42
N GLU A 52 16.04 -10.05 -21.63
CA GLU A 52 15.41 -9.14 -20.66
C GLU A 52 16.20 -9.16 -19.36
N THR A 53 17.34 -8.51 -19.34
CA THR A 53 18.37 -8.63 -18.31
C THR A 53 18.36 -7.54 -17.25
N TYR A 54 17.30 -6.80 -17.07
CA TYR A 54 17.20 -5.80 -16.01
C TYR A 54 16.19 -6.22 -14.97
N ALA A 55 16.67 -6.89 -13.93
CA ALA A 55 15.85 -7.15 -12.78
C ALA A 55 16.03 -6.01 -11.79
N GLY A 56 14.92 -5.37 -11.47
CA GLY A 56 14.87 -4.25 -10.54
C GLY A 56 13.47 -4.06 -9.99
N HIS A 57 13.35 -3.09 -9.10
CA HIS A 57 12.07 -2.68 -8.56
C HIS A 57 11.93 -1.15 -8.67
N TRP A 58 10.72 -0.69 -8.97
CA TRP A 58 10.38 0.72 -8.87
C TRP A 58 10.50 1.19 -7.42
N ILE A 59 11.08 2.36 -7.23
CA ILE A 59 11.17 3.09 -5.95
C ILE A 59 10.42 4.42 -6.08
N GLY A 60 10.10 5.06 -4.96
CA GLY A 60 9.26 6.26 -4.93
C GLY A 60 9.95 7.56 -5.38
N PHE A 61 10.98 7.50 -6.21
CA PHE A 61 11.80 8.62 -6.63
C PHE A 61 11.51 9.02 -8.07
N SER A 62 11.21 10.30 -8.32
CA SER A 62 10.77 10.78 -9.63
C SER A 62 11.11 12.26 -9.82
N ASP A 63 11.37 12.67 -11.06
CA ASP A 63 11.48 14.07 -11.48
C ASP A 63 10.42 14.47 -12.51
N GLN A 64 9.30 13.73 -12.55
CA GLN A 64 8.20 13.97 -13.50
C GLN A 64 7.60 15.38 -13.47
N GLU A 65 7.72 16.10 -12.35
CA GLU A 65 7.18 17.46 -12.20
C GLU A 65 8.15 18.51 -12.75
N GLU A 66 9.46 18.33 -12.60
CA GLU A 66 10.51 19.20 -13.11
C GLU A 66 11.79 18.39 -13.39
N GLU A 67 12.14 18.28 -14.66
CA GLU A 67 13.32 17.57 -15.14
C GLU A 67 14.60 17.93 -14.38
N GLY A 68 15.25 16.90 -13.83
CA GLY A 68 16.45 17.01 -13.00
C GLY A 68 16.18 17.40 -11.55
N SER A 69 14.93 17.62 -11.16
CA SER A 69 14.52 17.90 -9.78
C SER A 69 13.88 16.65 -9.16
N TRP A 70 14.71 15.72 -8.73
CA TRP A 70 14.29 14.44 -8.19
C TRP A 70 13.71 14.56 -6.79
N GLU A 71 12.51 14.01 -6.59
CA GLU A 71 11.74 14.09 -5.35
C GLU A 71 11.16 12.73 -4.95
N TRP A 72 11.00 12.50 -3.64
CA TRP A 72 10.28 11.37 -3.12
C TRP A 72 8.76 11.59 -3.17
N VAL A 73 8.00 10.59 -3.59
CA VAL A 73 6.51 10.67 -3.70
C VAL A 73 5.81 10.90 -2.37
N ASN A 74 6.44 10.56 -1.25
CA ASN A 74 5.91 10.82 0.10
C ASN A 74 6.26 12.23 0.62
N GLY A 75 7.00 13.04 -0.15
CA GLY A 75 7.40 14.40 0.18
C GLY A 75 8.57 14.51 1.17
N GLU A 76 9.24 13.41 1.49
CA GLU A 76 10.45 13.45 2.33
C GLU A 76 11.60 14.15 1.61
N SER A 77 12.50 14.73 2.41
CA SER A 77 13.69 15.40 1.87
C SER A 77 14.68 14.39 1.31
N VAL A 78 15.27 14.67 0.16
CA VAL A 78 16.30 13.83 -0.45
C VAL A 78 17.61 13.96 0.34
N THR A 79 17.98 12.93 1.07
CA THR A 79 19.20 12.86 1.90
C THR A 79 20.25 11.90 1.35
N TYR A 80 19.83 10.99 0.48
CA TYR A 80 20.66 9.96 -0.14
C TYR A 80 20.22 9.72 -1.58
N THR A 81 21.17 9.35 -2.44
CA THR A 81 20.91 8.84 -3.80
C THR A 81 21.88 7.73 -4.13
N GLY A 82 21.37 6.65 -4.73
CA GLY A 82 22.13 5.46 -5.11
C GLY A 82 22.39 5.32 -6.61
N TRP A 83 22.42 6.43 -7.35
CA TRP A 83 22.57 6.41 -8.81
C TRP A 83 23.79 5.60 -9.28
N GLY A 84 23.57 4.77 -10.30
CA GLY A 84 24.64 4.11 -11.03
C GLY A 84 25.57 5.09 -11.74
N SER A 85 26.74 4.62 -12.17
CA SER A 85 27.72 5.48 -12.86
C SER A 85 27.15 5.98 -14.19
N GLY A 86 26.94 7.28 -14.29
CA GLY A 86 26.38 7.95 -15.47
C GLY A 86 24.87 8.15 -15.44
N GLN A 87 24.22 7.75 -14.34
CA GLN A 87 22.81 7.98 -14.10
C GLN A 87 22.56 9.17 -13.16
N PRO A 88 21.38 9.80 -13.20
CA PRO A 88 20.32 9.65 -14.21
C PRO A 88 20.77 10.24 -15.56
N ASP A 89 20.45 9.61 -16.69
CA ASP A 89 20.96 10.04 -18.00
C ASP A 89 19.89 10.54 -18.97
N ASN A 90 18.62 10.40 -18.63
CA ASN A 90 17.46 10.85 -19.40
C ASN A 90 17.55 10.50 -20.91
N ASN A 91 18.04 9.30 -21.22
CA ASN A 91 18.44 8.87 -22.57
C ASN A 91 17.31 8.89 -23.61
N TYR A 92 16.06 8.85 -23.17
CA TYR A 92 14.86 8.83 -24.03
C TYR A 92 14.09 10.15 -24.00
N SER A 93 14.78 11.29 -23.84
CA SER A 93 14.20 12.65 -23.79
C SER A 93 13.25 12.97 -24.96
N ASN A 94 13.42 12.30 -26.14
CA ASN A 94 12.51 12.44 -27.29
C ASN A 94 11.18 11.69 -27.12
N SER A 95 11.04 10.86 -26.09
CA SER A 95 9.84 10.04 -25.81
C SER A 95 9.12 10.45 -24.52
N GLY A 96 9.49 11.59 -23.96
CA GLY A 96 8.88 12.14 -22.73
C GLY A 96 9.79 12.07 -21.51
N GLY A 97 11.05 11.65 -21.68
CA GLY A 97 12.02 11.57 -20.58
C GLY A 97 12.03 10.21 -19.86
N GLN A 98 13.03 10.03 -19.01
CA GLN A 98 13.14 8.93 -18.04
C GLN A 98 12.98 9.53 -16.65
N ASP A 99 11.74 9.62 -16.20
CA ASP A 99 11.35 10.41 -15.02
C ASP A 99 11.19 9.56 -13.76
N TYR A 100 11.49 8.23 -13.80
CA TYR A 100 11.15 7.30 -12.71
C TYR A 100 12.31 6.40 -12.34
N ALA A 101 12.67 6.38 -11.07
CA ALA A 101 13.81 5.61 -10.59
C ALA A 101 13.46 4.15 -10.31
N VAL A 102 14.42 3.27 -10.64
CA VAL A 102 14.42 1.84 -10.35
C VAL A 102 15.69 1.48 -9.59
N ILE A 103 15.59 0.61 -8.57
CA ILE A 103 16.75 -0.04 -7.95
C ILE A 103 17.04 -1.34 -8.68
N LEU A 104 18.29 -1.57 -9.04
CA LEU A 104 18.74 -2.73 -9.82
C LEU A 104 19.38 -3.79 -8.93
N TYR A 105 19.26 -5.07 -9.33
CA TYR A 105 19.75 -6.22 -8.56
C TYR A 105 20.68 -7.14 -9.37
N GLN A 106 21.27 -6.66 -10.47
CA GLN A 106 22.09 -7.51 -11.32
C GLN A 106 23.59 -7.24 -11.20
N ASP A 107 24.33 -8.32 -10.99
CA ASP A 107 25.79 -8.42 -11.13
C ASP A 107 26.57 -7.25 -10.49
N GLN A 108 27.12 -6.36 -11.34
CA GLN A 108 27.91 -5.21 -10.91
C GLN A 108 27.07 -3.97 -10.58
N HIS A 109 25.73 -4.08 -10.72
CA HIS A 109 24.77 -2.98 -10.52
C HIS A 109 23.85 -3.21 -9.32
N GLU A 110 24.18 -4.15 -8.44
CA GLU A 110 23.39 -4.48 -7.26
C GLU A 110 23.27 -3.27 -6.32
N GLY A 111 22.03 -2.80 -6.14
CA GLY A 111 21.72 -1.63 -5.32
C GLY A 111 21.92 -0.27 -5.98
N TYR A 112 22.38 -0.22 -7.24
CA TYR A 112 22.43 1.03 -8.00
C TYR A 112 21.06 1.39 -8.58
N TRP A 113 20.85 2.69 -8.75
CA TRP A 113 19.62 3.20 -9.35
C TRP A 113 19.83 3.61 -10.81
N ASP A 114 18.77 3.48 -11.57
CA ASP A 114 18.67 3.91 -12.96
C ASP A 114 17.38 4.69 -13.18
N ASP A 115 17.32 5.57 -14.17
CA ASP A 115 16.13 6.29 -14.57
C ASP A 115 15.48 5.62 -15.79
N LEU A 116 14.15 5.46 -15.75
CA LEU A 116 13.38 4.79 -16.79
C LEU A 116 12.11 5.54 -17.16
N THR A 117 11.54 5.19 -18.32
CA THR A 117 10.26 5.75 -18.77
C THR A 117 9.07 5.07 -18.08
N ASN A 118 7.91 5.74 -17.99
CA ASN A 118 6.68 5.11 -17.48
C ASN A 118 6.11 4.03 -18.43
N THR A 119 6.72 3.77 -19.58
CA THR A 119 6.28 2.72 -20.49
C THR A 119 6.95 1.37 -20.23
N ASP A 120 7.99 1.35 -19.42
CA ASP A 120 8.68 0.14 -19.01
C ASP A 120 7.82 -0.67 -18.04
N ARG A 121 7.52 -1.93 -18.40
CA ARG A 121 6.57 -2.79 -17.68
C ARG A 121 7.22 -4.03 -17.04
N ALA A 122 8.54 -4.11 -17.09
CA ALA A 122 9.26 -5.29 -16.63
C ALA A 122 9.44 -5.34 -15.09
N TYR A 123 9.09 -4.28 -14.38
CA TYR A 123 9.41 -4.10 -12.98
C TYR A 123 8.18 -4.24 -12.06
N ARG A 124 8.44 -4.60 -10.80
CA ARG A 124 7.50 -4.47 -9.69
C ARG A 124 7.87 -3.25 -8.86
N GLY A 125 6.99 -2.74 -8.01
CA GLY A 125 7.32 -1.73 -7.01
C GLY A 125 7.62 -2.38 -5.66
N ILE A 126 8.50 -1.77 -4.88
CA ILE A 126 8.59 -2.02 -3.44
C ILE A 126 7.72 -0.95 -2.79
N SER A 127 6.74 -1.37 -1.99
CA SER A 127 5.86 -0.46 -1.25
C SER A 127 6.30 -0.37 0.20
N GLU A 128 6.32 0.84 0.71
CA GLU A 128 6.47 1.17 2.12
C GLU A 128 5.12 1.67 2.64
N THR A 129 4.62 1.04 3.69
CA THR A 129 3.32 1.38 4.25
C THR A 129 3.47 1.64 5.75
N PRO A 130 3.12 2.83 6.25
CA PRO A 130 3.13 3.09 7.68
C PRO A 130 2.11 2.19 8.39
N PHE A 131 2.48 1.66 9.54
CA PHE A 131 1.60 0.84 10.35
C PHE A 131 1.71 1.21 11.83
N ILE A 132 0.64 0.95 12.58
CA ILE A 132 0.65 1.03 14.05
C ILE A 132 0.52 -0.37 14.62
N ARG A 133 1.19 -0.62 15.74
CA ARG A 133 1.23 -1.94 16.37
C ARG A 133 0.49 -1.97 17.70
N ARG A 134 -0.32 -3.02 17.88
CA ARG A 134 -0.90 -3.37 19.15
C ARG A 134 -0.72 -4.87 19.39
N GLU A 135 -0.02 -5.22 20.47
CA GLU A 135 0.31 -6.61 20.81
C GLU A 135 1.03 -7.35 19.65
N ASP A 136 0.41 -8.35 19.07
CA ASP A 136 0.91 -9.17 17.95
C ASP A 136 0.35 -8.75 16.57
N SER A 137 -0.49 -7.71 16.54
CA SER A 137 -1.16 -7.24 15.34
C SER A 137 -0.56 -5.92 14.82
N ALA A 138 -0.53 -5.76 13.50
CA ALA A 138 -0.21 -4.52 12.81
C ALA A 138 -1.48 -3.97 12.16
N TYR A 139 -1.73 -2.67 12.32
CA TYR A 139 -2.88 -1.99 11.77
C TYR A 139 -2.44 -0.95 10.76
N VAL A 140 -3.08 -0.97 9.62
CA VAL A 140 -2.83 -0.08 8.47
C VAL A 140 -4.15 0.52 8.04
N VAL A 141 -4.17 1.82 7.76
CA VAL A 141 -5.33 2.43 7.09
C VAL A 141 -5.22 2.14 5.60
N VAL A 142 -6.18 1.46 5.05
CA VAL A 142 -6.29 1.18 3.62
C VAL A 142 -7.35 2.07 2.98
N GLU A 143 -7.13 2.46 1.74
CA GLU A 143 -8.14 3.18 0.96
C GLU A 143 -9.24 2.20 0.51
N GLY A 144 -10.44 2.74 0.27
CA GLY A 144 -11.60 2.01 -0.24
C GLY A 144 -12.86 2.85 -0.06
N PRO A 145 -13.37 3.49 -1.13
CA PRO A 145 -14.61 4.26 -1.06
C PRO A 145 -15.82 3.38 -0.75
N THR A 146 -15.75 2.08 -1.04
CA THR A 146 -16.74 1.09 -0.62
C THR A 146 -16.12 0.09 0.37
N TRP A 147 -16.96 -0.62 1.11
CA TRP A 147 -16.53 -1.65 2.04
C TRP A 147 -15.78 -2.79 1.34
N GLU A 148 -16.29 -3.25 0.18
CA GLU A 148 -15.67 -4.32 -0.61
C GLU A 148 -14.28 -3.92 -1.12
N GLU A 149 -14.11 -2.66 -1.53
CA GLU A 149 -12.80 -2.16 -1.98
C GLU A 149 -11.81 -2.07 -0.83
N ALA A 150 -12.26 -1.61 0.36
CA ALA A 150 -11.44 -1.55 1.57
C ALA A 150 -11.03 -2.95 2.02
N GLU A 151 -11.96 -3.92 2.06
CA GLU A 151 -11.65 -5.32 2.39
C GLU A 151 -10.69 -5.95 1.36
N ALA A 152 -10.90 -5.69 0.07
CA ALA A 152 -9.99 -6.19 -0.97
C ALA A 152 -8.57 -5.63 -0.80
N ASN A 153 -8.42 -4.35 -0.40
CA ASN A 153 -7.13 -3.74 -0.14
C ASN A 153 -6.48 -4.28 1.14
N ALA A 154 -7.24 -4.51 2.20
CA ALA A 154 -6.74 -5.20 3.40
C ALA A 154 -6.24 -6.62 3.08
N ASN A 155 -6.96 -7.36 2.25
CA ASN A 155 -6.56 -8.70 1.80
C ASN A 155 -5.26 -8.70 0.99
N LYS A 156 -4.94 -7.66 0.22
CA LYS A 156 -3.65 -7.52 -0.50
C LYS A 156 -2.46 -7.49 0.46
N LEU A 157 -2.65 -6.94 1.67
CA LEU A 157 -1.64 -6.92 2.75
C LEU A 157 -1.59 -8.23 3.54
N GLY A 158 -2.42 -9.22 3.20
CA GLY A 158 -2.49 -10.50 3.90
C GLY A 158 -3.33 -10.45 5.18
N GLY A 159 -4.10 -9.39 5.38
CA GLY A 159 -5.02 -9.18 6.50
C GLY A 159 -6.49 -9.12 6.07
N HIS A 160 -7.29 -8.45 6.85
CA HIS A 160 -8.70 -8.17 6.64
C HIS A 160 -9.05 -6.83 7.30
N LEU A 161 -10.21 -6.27 7.04
CA LEU A 161 -10.72 -5.13 7.79
C LEU A 161 -10.82 -5.48 9.29
N VAL A 162 -10.60 -4.49 10.13
CA VAL A 162 -10.42 -4.67 11.57
C VAL A 162 -11.57 -5.41 12.23
N THR A 163 -11.22 -6.41 13.06
CA THR A 163 -12.09 -7.05 14.03
C THR A 163 -11.94 -6.36 15.38
N ILE A 164 -13.03 -6.05 16.06
CA ILE A 164 -13.02 -5.36 17.34
C ILE A 164 -13.65 -6.24 18.40
N ASN A 165 -12.82 -6.79 19.28
CA ASN A 165 -13.21 -7.85 20.22
C ASN A 165 -13.68 -7.33 21.59
N ASN A 166 -13.38 -6.06 21.92
CA ASN A 166 -13.73 -5.48 23.20
C ASN A 166 -13.65 -3.95 23.19
N ALA A 167 -14.16 -3.33 24.26
CA ALA A 167 -14.18 -1.87 24.42
C ALA A 167 -12.78 -1.26 24.54
N GLU A 168 -11.79 -1.98 25.04
CA GLU A 168 -10.41 -1.49 25.15
C GLU A 168 -9.78 -1.35 23.75
N GLU A 169 -9.97 -2.32 22.90
CA GLU A 169 -9.54 -2.29 21.51
C GLU A 169 -10.23 -1.19 20.71
N ASN A 170 -11.56 -1.09 20.85
CA ASN A 170 -12.33 -0.01 20.24
C ASN A 170 -11.78 1.38 20.62
N ASN A 171 -11.53 1.62 21.90
CA ASN A 171 -10.98 2.88 22.39
C ASN A 171 -9.54 3.11 21.91
N TRP A 172 -8.75 2.04 21.82
CA TRP A 172 -7.38 2.12 21.32
C TRP A 172 -7.34 2.52 19.86
N LEU A 173 -8.17 1.92 19.01
CA LEU A 173 -8.31 2.29 17.59
C LEU A 173 -8.65 3.78 17.47
N MET A 174 -9.66 4.25 18.18
CA MET A 174 -10.08 5.65 18.17
C MET A 174 -9.00 6.63 18.64
N SER A 175 -8.05 6.17 19.44
CA SER A 175 -6.98 7.00 19.99
C SER A 175 -5.71 7.01 19.15
N ASN A 176 -5.56 6.07 18.24
CA ASN A 176 -4.31 5.85 17.50
C ASN A 176 -4.47 5.90 15.96
N ILE A 177 -5.71 5.85 15.47
CA ILE A 177 -5.99 5.99 14.04
C ILE A 177 -6.61 7.38 13.82
N ASP A 178 -5.88 8.24 13.15
CA ASP A 178 -6.38 9.54 12.73
C ASP A 178 -7.23 9.40 11.46
N ALA A 179 -8.42 9.98 11.50
CA ALA A 179 -9.15 10.21 10.26
C ALA A 179 -8.57 11.47 9.60
N ASP A 180 -8.21 11.36 8.34
CA ASP A 180 -7.86 12.51 7.51
C ASP A 180 -8.94 13.58 7.57
N GLU A 181 -8.57 14.85 7.40
CA GLU A 181 -9.50 15.97 7.40
C GLU A 181 -10.67 15.72 6.42
N GLY A 182 -11.88 15.58 6.97
CA GLY A 182 -13.11 15.39 6.19
C GLY A 182 -13.62 13.94 6.11
N LYS A 183 -12.87 12.95 6.57
CA LYS A 183 -13.38 11.57 6.74
C LYS A 183 -14.15 11.46 8.06
N THR A 184 -15.30 10.79 8.03
CA THR A 184 -16.19 10.66 9.19
C THR A 184 -16.00 9.36 9.96
N GLY A 185 -15.20 8.43 9.42
CA GLY A 185 -14.92 7.14 10.05
C GLY A 185 -14.24 6.14 9.13
N PHE A 186 -14.23 4.88 9.58
CA PHE A 186 -13.55 3.77 8.91
C PHE A 186 -14.46 2.55 8.79
N TRP A 187 -14.37 1.84 7.68
CA TRP A 187 -14.98 0.53 7.53
C TRP A 187 -14.35 -0.47 8.52
N THR A 188 -15.19 -1.31 9.12
CA THR A 188 -14.75 -2.45 9.95
C THR A 188 -15.01 -3.75 9.19
N GLY A 189 -14.48 -4.88 9.68
CA GLY A 189 -14.76 -6.19 9.10
C GLY A 189 -16.12 -6.78 9.49
N LEU A 190 -16.95 -6.04 10.22
CA LEU A 190 -18.26 -6.50 10.64
C LEU A 190 -19.30 -6.28 9.53
N ASN A 191 -20.00 -7.34 9.14
CA ASN A 191 -20.98 -7.32 8.07
C ASN A 191 -22.06 -8.38 8.28
N ASP A 192 -23.21 -8.27 7.60
CA ASP A 192 -24.27 -9.28 7.54
C ASP A 192 -24.68 -9.64 6.09
N LEU A 193 -23.71 -9.49 5.17
CA LEU A 193 -23.84 -9.80 3.74
C LEU A 193 -24.34 -11.23 3.44
N ASN A 194 -24.02 -12.19 4.28
CA ASN A 194 -24.42 -13.59 4.05
C ASN A 194 -25.84 -13.88 4.48
N GLU A 195 -26.31 -13.25 5.56
CA GLU A 195 -27.68 -13.41 6.09
C GLU A 195 -28.06 -12.16 6.89
N GLU A 196 -29.06 -11.43 6.42
CA GLU A 196 -29.60 -10.22 7.01
C GLU A 196 -29.86 -10.36 8.52
N GLY A 197 -29.23 -9.45 9.30
CA GLY A 197 -29.30 -9.42 10.76
C GLY A 197 -28.40 -10.44 11.47
N VAL A 198 -27.62 -11.24 10.73
CA VAL A 198 -26.62 -12.17 11.27
C VAL A 198 -25.23 -11.60 11.04
N TRP A 199 -24.79 -10.76 11.95
CA TRP A 199 -23.50 -10.06 11.87
C TRP A 199 -22.33 -11.01 12.10
N GLU A 200 -21.31 -10.90 11.24
CA GLU A 200 -20.09 -11.70 11.30
C GLU A 200 -18.85 -10.85 10.97
N TRP A 201 -17.70 -11.23 11.52
CA TRP A 201 -16.41 -10.63 11.18
C TRP A 201 -15.80 -11.30 9.93
N THR A 202 -15.20 -10.51 9.04
CA THR A 202 -14.42 -11.06 7.90
C THR A 202 -13.26 -11.95 8.35
N SER A 203 -12.75 -11.76 9.56
CA SER A 203 -11.74 -12.63 10.18
C SER A 203 -12.26 -14.05 10.50
N GLY A 204 -13.56 -14.24 10.58
CA GLY A 204 -14.20 -15.47 11.06
C GLY A 204 -14.20 -15.63 12.59
N GLU A 205 -13.78 -14.61 13.33
CA GLU A 205 -13.90 -14.58 14.80
C GLU A 205 -15.36 -14.43 15.24
N ASN A 206 -15.66 -14.84 16.48
CA ASN A 206 -17.00 -14.66 17.04
C ASN A 206 -17.31 -13.16 17.26
N VAL A 207 -18.57 -12.78 17.09
CA VAL A 207 -19.05 -11.43 17.45
C VAL A 207 -19.43 -11.41 18.93
N ASP A 208 -18.43 -11.23 19.80
CA ASP A 208 -18.60 -11.20 21.25
C ASP A 208 -18.78 -9.77 21.79
N TYR A 209 -18.48 -8.75 20.98
CA TYR A 209 -18.60 -7.35 21.32
C TYR A 209 -19.21 -6.56 20.17
N THR A 210 -20.11 -5.64 20.49
CA THR A 210 -20.67 -4.66 19.57
C THR A 210 -20.86 -3.32 20.30
N ASN A 211 -20.76 -2.22 19.58
CA ASN A 211 -20.90 -0.88 20.15
C ASN A 211 -21.72 0.06 19.23
N TRP A 212 -22.90 -0.40 18.87
CA TRP A 212 -23.80 0.35 18.00
C TRP A 212 -24.25 1.69 18.62
N MET A 213 -24.28 2.75 17.83
CA MET A 213 -24.88 4.03 18.22
C MET A 213 -26.40 3.89 18.42
N GLY A 214 -27.03 2.95 17.73
CA GLY A 214 -28.41 2.51 17.81
C GLY A 214 -28.48 1.07 17.29
N PRO A 215 -29.62 0.37 17.45
CA PRO A 215 -29.72 -0.96 16.87
C PRO A 215 -29.56 -0.87 15.35
N PRO A 216 -28.81 -1.81 14.72
CA PRO A 216 -28.78 -1.93 13.27
C PRO A 216 -30.20 -1.98 12.73
N ASN A 217 -30.54 -1.19 11.74
CA ASN A 217 -31.93 -0.97 11.35
C ASN A 217 -32.20 -1.28 9.89
N ASN A 218 -31.16 -1.70 9.14
CA ASN A 218 -31.27 -1.97 7.70
C ASN A 218 -32.05 -0.86 6.97
N HIS A 219 -31.73 0.38 7.31
CA HIS A 219 -32.35 1.53 6.71
C HIS A 219 -31.80 1.70 5.30
N SER A 220 -32.56 1.24 4.31
CA SER A 220 -32.27 1.60 2.93
C SER A 220 -32.28 3.13 2.84
N GLY A 221 -31.09 3.73 2.74
CA GLY A 221 -30.92 5.14 2.48
C GLY A 221 -31.69 5.56 1.20
N ASP A 222 -31.64 6.82 0.85
CA ASP A 222 -32.29 7.35 -0.37
C ASP A 222 -31.92 6.59 -1.66
N ASP A 223 -30.88 5.74 -1.60
CA ASP A 223 -30.33 4.93 -2.70
C ASP A 223 -30.90 3.51 -2.75
N GLY A 224 -31.72 3.06 -1.77
CA GLY A 224 -32.43 1.77 -1.78
C GLY A 224 -31.53 0.54 -1.59
N GLY A 225 -30.31 0.69 -1.02
CA GLY A 225 -29.42 -0.40 -0.66
C GLY A 225 -29.61 -0.87 0.77
N ASP A 226 -29.26 -2.12 1.03
CA ASP A 226 -29.18 -2.67 2.38
C ASP A 226 -27.93 -2.14 3.11
N GLU A 227 -27.99 -1.98 4.43
CA GLU A 227 -26.86 -1.54 5.26
C GLU A 227 -26.11 -2.77 5.81
N ASP A 228 -25.34 -3.42 4.93
CA ASP A 228 -24.71 -4.72 5.19
C ASP A 228 -23.35 -4.64 5.91
N ALA A 229 -22.80 -3.44 6.13
CA ALA A 229 -21.43 -3.26 6.63
C ALA A 229 -21.35 -2.20 7.74
N ALA A 230 -20.57 -2.51 8.78
CA ALA A 230 -20.39 -1.63 9.92
C ALA A 230 -19.28 -0.60 9.72
N PHE A 231 -19.54 0.61 10.16
CA PHE A 231 -18.70 1.77 10.00
C PHE A 231 -18.37 2.41 11.36
N LEU A 232 -17.08 2.46 11.70
CA LEU A 232 -16.60 3.07 12.97
C LEU A 232 -16.58 4.59 12.82
N ILE A 233 -17.38 5.29 13.61
CA ILE A 233 -17.54 6.76 13.54
C ILE A 233 -16.46 7.45 14.37
N THR A 234 -15.66 8.35 13.76
CA THR A 234 -14.55 9.03 14.42
C THR A 234 -14.95 10.11 15.42
N ASN A 235 -16.18 10.62 15.38
CA ASN A 235 -16.71 11.59 16.36
C ASN A 235 -17.33 10.94 17.61
N GLY A 236 -17.21 9.63 17.75
CA GLY A 236 -17.69 8.82 18.85
C GLY A 236 -16.98 7.48 18.88
N THR A 237 -17.24 6.68 19.88
CA THR A 237 -16.71 5.30 19.96
C THR A 237 -17.70 4.28 19.41
N TYR A 238 -18.62 4.70 18.56
CA TYR A 238 -19.77 3.92 18.10
C TYR A 238 -19.59 3.45 16.64
N TRP A 239 -20.36 2.44 16.30
CA TRP A 239 -20.52 1.85 14.95
C TRP A 239 -21.89 2.13 14.38
#